data_bd3b4fa1a48a9b9801d57a9d504616f9
#
_entry.id   bd3b4fa1a48a9b9801d57a9d504616f9
#
_cell.length_a   1.000
_cell.length_b   1.000
_cell.length_c   1.000
_cell.angle_alpha   90.00
_cell.angle_beta   90.00
_cell.angle_gamma   90.00
#
_symmetry.space_group_name_H-M   'P 1'
#
loop_
_entity.id
_entity.type
_entity.pdbx_description
1 polymer ?
#
loop_
_entity_poly.entity_id
_entity_poly.type
_entity_poly.pdbx_seq_one_letter_code
_entity_poly.pdbx_strand_id
1 'polypeptide(L)'
;MIKFYLATPQRERSAIILSVTFKGKQYRRTTKESTLVKFWNPQRQRVRVCRENRLANCTNDALELWCQAAQRAEVYFKKGYTIPSSRDFFEVVDEEYYKALERPVPSINPPESPSGYYSDYFERYIARYADARSIITIRHYRTVLNKLKQYEKMIRCRLQFEDININFYNQFRIWIYRQGYSDNYFGSLIKVIKQVYREAREVDHLHNLNGTAHKNFITVAKESDPVYLSVDELMKLYRLRITKNTVLNEWPDLCGEKAVRQRIATCELVRNRFLIGAFSGMRVSDFSRFSESNIVDGMIMMRTRKTDTPIAIPLHPVIQRILESDFDLSKTISDQKMNVY
;
A
#
# COMPACT_ATOMS: atom_id res chain seq x y z
N MET A 1 20.41 37.69 18.34
CA MET A 1 19.25 37.60 19.26
C MET A 1 18.33 36.50 18.74
N ILE A 2 18.01 35.50 19.59
CA ILE A 2 17.20 34.32 19.25
C ILE A 2 15.83 34.46 19.91
N LYS A 3 14.75 34.25 19.17
CA LYS A 3 13.36 34.34 19.64
C LYS A 3 12.51 33.23 19.08
N PHE A 4 11.48 32.81 19.86
CA PHE A 4 10.44 31.93 19.40
C PHE A 4 9.08 32.62 19.45
N TYR A 5 8.23 32.35 18.45
CA TYR A 5 6.87 32.85 18.42
C TYR A 5 5.94 31.93 17.62
N LEU A 6 4.63 32.08 17.78
CA LEU A 6 3.65 31.29 17.05
C LEU A 6 3.47 31.80 15.63
N ALA A 7 3.40 30.87 14.67
CA ALA A 7 3.16 31.18 13.25
C ALA A 7 1.75 31.74 13.01
N THR A 8 0.75 31.20 13.69
CA THR A 8 -0.67 31.53 13.50
C THR A 8 -1.38 31.61 14.86
N PRO A 9 -1.20 32.70 15.63
CA PRO A 9 -1.78 32.80 16.98
C PRO A 9 -3.31 32.88 17.03
N GLN A 10 -3.99 33.06 15.88
CA GLN A 10 -5.46 33.09 15.77
C GLN A 10 -6.08 31.70 15.65
N ARG A 11 -5.29 30.65 15.43
CA ARG A 11 -5.78 29.26 15.32
C ARG A 11 -5.70 28.59 16.68
N GLU A 12 -6.49 27.54 16.89
CA GLU A 12 -6.43 26.73 18.11
C GLU A 12 -5.04 26.13 18.35
N ARG A 13 -4.36 25.67 17.28
CA ARG A 13 -3.00 25.14 17.30
C ARG A 13 -2.13 25.87 16.33
N SER A 14 -0.89 26.17 16.72
CA SER A 14 0.08 26.87 15.91
C SER A 14 1.45 26.20 15.93
N ALA A 15 2.14 26.23 14.80
CA ALA A 15 3.55 25.90 14.73
C ALA A 15 4.39 27.00 15.43
N ILE A 16 5.56 26.60 15.96
CA ILE A 16 6.51 27.48 16.62
C ILE A 16 7.60 27.85 15.60
N ILE A 17 7.88 29.15 15.47
CA ILE A 17 8.91 29.68 14.58
C ILE A 17 10.12 30.10 15.40
N LEU A 18 11.30 29.65 14.97
CA LEU A 18 12.60 30.17 15.36
C LEU A 18 12.92 31.43 14.55
N SER A 19 13.28 32.49 15.21
CA SER A 19 13.77 33.73 14.60
C SER A 19 15.13 34.11 15.19
N VAL A 20 16.12 34.22 14.33
CA VAL A 20 17.48 34.59 14.71
C VAL A 20 17.85 35.91 14.03
N THR A 21 18.32 36.91 14.80
CA THR A 21 18.86 38.14 14.25
C THR A 21 20.37 38.11 14.38
N PHE A 22 21.10 38.07 13.27
CA PHE A 22 22.55 38.01 13.21
C PHE A 22 23.09 39.08 12.25
N LYS A 23 23.99 39.92 12.69
CA LYS A 23 24.59 41.05 11.94
C LYS A 23 23.53 41.93 11.20
N GLY A 24 22.42 42.23 11.88
CA GLY A 24 21.32 43.07 11.33
C GLY A 24 20.36 42.34 10.40
N LYS A 25 20.67 41.12 9.98
CA LYS A 25 19.79 40.28 9.14
C LYS A 25 18.96 39.36 9.98
N GLN A 26 17.70 39.20 9.64
CA GLN A 26 16.76 38.30 10.32
C GLN A 26 16.54 37.01 9.52
N TYR A 27 16.72 35.89 10.21
CA TYR A 27 16.52 34.52 9.70
C TYR A 27 15.33 33.92 10.41
N ARG A 28 14.38 33.32 9.68
CA ARG A 28 13.15 32.74 10.24
C ARG A 28 12.91 31.35 9.67
N ARG A 29 12.54 30.41 10.57
CA ARG A 29 12.20 29.04 10.19
C ARG A 29 11.24 28.39 11.18
N THR A 30 10.41 27.49 10.70
CA THR A 30 9.56 26.63 11.54
C THR A 30 10.40 25.55 12.21
N THR A 31 10.24 25.39 13.53
CA THR A 31 11.00 24.40 14.33
C THR A 31 10.49 22.96 14.19
N LYS A 32 9.43 22.70 13.42
CA LYS A 32 8.64 21.46 13.40
C LYS A 32 7.83 21.19 14.69
N GLU A 33 8.04 21.98 15.75
CA GLU A 33 7.25 21.92 16.96
C GLU A 33 5.95 22.71 16.84
N SER A 34 4.91 22.24 17.53
CA SER A 34 3.62 22.93 17.55
C SER A 34 2.96 22.82 18.93
N THR A 35 2.15 23.81 19.29
CA THR A 35 1.41 23.81 20.55
C THR A 35 0.00 24.38 20.39
N LEU A 36 -0.89 24.08 21.32
CA LEU A 36 -2.15 24.80 21.44
C LEU A 36 -1.84 26.23 21.93
N VAL A 37 -2.44 27.21 21.26
CA VAL A 37 -2.15 28.64 21.51
C VAL A 37 -2.42 29.04 22.97
N LYS A 38 -3.44 28.45 23.59
CA LYS A 38 -3.73 28.65 25.02
C LYS A 38 -2.59 28.29 25.99
N PHE A 39 -1.69 27.43 25.57
CA PHE A 39 -0.54 27.00 26.38
C PHE A 39 0.74 27.78 26.06
N TRP A 40 0.73 28.66 25.06
CA TRP A 40 1.91 29.45 24.75
C TRP A 40 2.11 30.61 25.72
N ASN A 41 3.33 30.78 26.21
CA ASN A 41 3.74 31.96 26.98
C ASN A 41 4.61 32.89 26.11
N PRO A 42 4.09 34.01 25.62
CA PRO A 42 4.83 34.93 24.75
C PRO A 42 6.04 35.58 25.43
N GLN A 43 5.97 35.84 26.74
CA GLN A 43 7.04 36.47 27.50
C GLN A 43 8.24 35.56 27.68
N ARG A 44 7.96 34.29 28.08
CA ARG A 44 8.98 33.25 28.24
C ARG A 44 9.37 32.57 26.94
N GLN A 45 8.57 32.73 25.90
CA GLN A 45 8.72 32.04 24.60
C GLN A 45 8.82 30.53 24.74
N ARG A 46 7.99 29.98 25.63
CA ARG A 46 7.92 28.55 25.97
C ARG A 46 6.47 28.11 26.17
N VAL A 47 6.28 26.81 26.11
CA VAL A 47 5.00 26.18 26.34
C VAL A 47 4.77 26.01 27.83
N ARG A 48 3.57 26.35 28.34
CA ARG A 48 3.21 26.20 29.76
C ARG A 48 3.14 24.73 30.15
N VAL A 49 3.84 24.35 31.20
CA VAL A 49 3.78 23.02 31.81
C VAL A 49 2.55 22.97 32.73
N CYS A 50 1.58 22.14 32.39
CA CYS A 50 0.38 21.91 33.19
C CYS A 50 -0.14 20.49 32.96
N ARG A 51 -1.05 20.02 33.82
CA ARG A 51 -1.62 18.66 33.73
C ARG A 51 -2.29 18.35 32.38
N GLU A 52 -2.87 19.37 31.76
CA GLU A 52 -3.54 19.24 30.46
C GLU A 52 -2.57 19.19 29.29
N ASN A 53 -1.30 19.56 29.46
CA ASN A 53 -0.29 19.58 28.42
C ASN A 53 0.91 18.69 28.76
N ARG A 54 0.73 17.39 28.59
CA ARG A 54 1.75 16.37 28.92
C ARG A 54 3.02 16.47 28.08
N LEU A 55 2.94 17.06 26.87
CA LEU A 55 4.06 17.21 25.94
C LEU A 55 4.84 18.51 26.15
N ALA A 56 4.46 19.38 27.10
CA ALA A 56 5.07 20.68 27.29
C ALA A 56 6.59 20.61 27.53
N ASN A 57 7.04 19.67 28.35
CA ASN A 57 8.47 19.49 28.64
C ASN A 57 9.23 19.08 27.38
N CYS A 58 8.77 18.03 26.67
CA CYS A 58 9.41 17.58 25.43
C CYS A 58 9.48 18.71 24.36
N THR A 59 8.41 19.50 24.25
CA THR A 59 8.41 20.65 23.32
C THR A 59 9.43 21.73 23.78
N ASN A 60 9.49 22.03 25.07
CA ASN A 60 10.43 23.01 25.60
C ASN A 60 11.88 22.54 25.50
N ASP A 61 12.16 21.25 25.71
CA ASP A 61 13.48 20.65 25.52
C ASP A 61 13.92 20.75 24.05
N ALA A 62 13.01 20.45 23.11
CA ALA A 62 13.28 20.63 21.68
C ALA A 62 13.57 22.12 21.33
N LEU A 63 12.82 23.07 21.89
CA LEU A 63 13.09 24.51 21.69
C LEU A 63 14.44 24.92 22.27
N GLU A 64 14.88 24.33 23.37
CA GLU A 64 16.19 24.58 23.95
C GLU A 64 17.31 24.08 23.03
N LEU A 65 17.18 22.89 22.47
CA LEU A 65 18.12 22.37 21.47
C LEU A 65 18.19 23.25 20.23
N TRP A 66 17.06 23.75 19.73
CA TRP A 66 17.03 24.71 18.63
C TRP A 66 17.75 26.02 18.97
N CYS A 67 17.61 26.50 20.22
CA CYS A 67 18.30 27.69 20.68
C CYS A 67 19.82 27.50 20.71
N GLN A 68 20.29 26.38 21.24
CA GLN A 68 21.72 26.03 21.31
C GLN A 68 22.31 25.86 19.91
N ALA A 69 21.58 25.16 19.00
CA ALA A 69 22.02 25.00 17.61
C ALA A 69 22.17 26.35 16.90
N ALA A 70 21.20 27.27 17.08
CA ALA A 70 21.27 28.60 16.52
C ALA A 70 22.44 29.41 17.10
N GLN A 71 22.74 29.30 18.39
CA GLN A 71 23.90 29.93 19.02
C GLN A 71 25.22 29.42 18.42
N ARG A 72 25.35 28.11 18.21
CA ARG A 72 26.54 27.51 17.60
C ARG A 72 26.71 27.98 16.15
N ALA A 73 25.63 28.07 15.38
CA ALA A 73 25.65 28.61 14.02
C ALA A 73 26.07 30.08 14.01
N GLU A 74 25.58 30.89 14.95
CA GLU A 74 26.07 32.30 15.11
C GLU A 74 27.58 32.35 15.36
N VAL A 75 28.14 31.50 16.21
CA VAL A 75 29.56 31.40 16.49
C VAL A 75 30.36 30.98 15.25
N TYR A 76 29.84 29.97 14.50
CA TYR A 76 30.44 29.49 13.27
C TYR A 76 30.61 30.65 12.25
N PHE A 77 29.55 31.40 11.96
CA PHE A 77 29.57 32.49 11.01
C PHE A 77 30.25 33.78 11.52
N LYS A 78 30.41 33.91 12.85
CA LYS A 78 31.26 35.00 13.41
C LYS A 78 32.72 34.86 13.03
N LYS A 79 33.23 33.61 13.00
CA LYS A 79 34.62 33.33 12.61
C LYS A 79 34.89 33.55 11.12
N GLY A 80 33.89 33.39 10.27
CA GLY A 80 34.06 33.52 8.81
C GLY A 80 33.87 34.91 8.22
N TYR A 81 33.58 35.96 9.01
CA TYR A 81 33.34 37.37 8.59
C TYR A 81 32.23 37.60 7.55
N THR A 82 31.57 36.55 7.07
CA THR A 82 30.52 36.60 6.03
C THR A 82 29.13 36.64 6.64
N ILE A 83 28.20 37.33 5.93
CA ILE A 83 26.77 37.27 6.25
C ILE A 83 26.19 36.13 5.39
N PRO A 84 25.79 35.01 6.00
CA PRO A 84 25.30 33.86 5.25
C PRO A 84 23.97 34.13 4.55
N SER A 85 23.66 33.34 3.51
CA SER A 85 22.29 33.28 3.02
C SER A 85 21.37 32.63 4.08
N SER A 86 20.06 32.76 3.93
CA SER A 86 19.11 32.11 4.86
C SER A 86 19.24 30.60 4.81
N ARG A 87 19.56 30.07 3.65
CA ARG A 87 19.80 28.63 3.43
C ARG A 87 21.04 28.16 4.19
N ASP A 88 22.18 28.80 3.94
CA ASP A 88 23.46 28.40 4.54
C ASP A 88 23.42 28.50 6.07
N PHE A 89 22.75 29.56 6.60
CA PHE A 89 22.59 29.71 8.03
C PHE A 89 21.81 28.55 8.65
N PHE A 90 20.69 28.15 8.04
CA PHE A 90 19.88 27.07 8.59
C PHE A 90 20.44 25.68 8.28
N GLU A 91 21.30 25.50 7.29
CA GLU A 91 22.08 24.28 7.11
C GLU A 91 22.94 23.99 8.35
N VAL A 92 23.71 24.98 8.81
CA VAL A 92 24.52 24.84 10.01
C VAL A 92 23.68 24.68 11.28
N VAL A 93 22.54 25.39 11.39
CA VAL A 93 21.62 25.21 12.53
C VAL A 93 21.05 23.78 12.57
N ASP A 94 20.68 23.23 11.42
CA ASP A 94 20.16 21.86 11.35
C ASP A 94 21.26 20.84 11.71
N GLU A 95 22.47 20.99 11.18
CA GLU A 95 23.58 20.10 11.52
C GLU A 95 23.82 20.06 13.04
N GLU A 96 23.88 21.21 13.70
CA GLU A 96 24.09 21.27 15.14
C GLU A 96 22.90 20.75 15.95
N TYR A 97 21.67 20.97 15.47
CA TYR A 97 20.47 20.44 16.12
C TYR A 97 20.39 18.91 16.05
N TYR A 98 20.60 18.31 14.86
CA TYR A 98 20.53 16.88 14.69
C TYR A 98 21.73 16.15 15.31
N LYS A 99 22.90 16.79 15.35
CA LYS A 99 24.06 16.28 16.08
C LYS A 99 23.77 16.18 17.58
N ALA A 100 23.08 17.17 18.16
CA ALA A 100 22.66 17.15 19.55
C ALA A 100 21.61 16.08 19.85
N LEU A 101 20.83 15.64 18.85
CA LEU A 101 19.86 14.55 18.97
C LEU A 101 20.46 13.16 18.72
N GLU A 102 21.76 13.06 18.43
CA GLU A 102 22.42 11.80 17.99
C GLU A 102 21.70 11.16 16.78
N ARG A 103 21.09 11.99 15.94
CA ARG A 103 20.37 11.55 14.74
C ARG A 103 21.11 12.03 13.50
N PRO A 104 21.11 11.26 12.40
CA PRO A 104 21.65 11.75 11.14
C PRO A 104 20.87 13.00 10.73
N VAL A 105 21.61 14.05 10.32
CA VAL A 105 21.02 15.28 9.76
C VAL A 105 20.17 14.88 8.57
N PRO A 106 18.86 15.20 8.52
CA PRO A 106 18.11 14.99 7.30
C PRO A 106 18.76 15.86 6.23
N SER A 107 19.28 15.27 5.18
CA SER A 107 19.92 16.00 4.10
C SER A 107 18.95 17.08 3.61
N ILE A 108 19.34 18.37 3.79
CA ILE A 108 18.55 19.55 3.37
C ILE A 108 18.62 19.69 1.85
N ASN A 109 19.67 19.19 1.27
CA ASN A 109 19.66 18.89 -0.14
C ASN A 109 18.84 17.61 -0.29
N PRO A 110 17.69 17.64 -1.01
CA PRO A 110 17.19 16.39 -1.55
C PRO A 110 18.42 15.77 -2.22
N PRO A 111 18.75 14.48 -1.97
CA PRO A 111 19.81 13.82 -2.72
C PRO A 111 19.54 14.22 -4.17
N GLU A 112 20.55 14.72 -4.87
CA GLU A 112 20.47 15.17 -6.26
C GLU A 112 19.45 14.33 -6.93
N SER A 113 18.35 14.93 -7.44
CA SER A 113 17.08 14.28 -7.78
C SER A 113 17.38 12.88 -8.22
N PRO A 114 16.95 11.82 -7.53
CA PRO A 114 17.54 10.51 -7.75
C PRO A 114 17.59 10.34 -9.25
N SER A 115 18.78 10.21 -9.81
CA SER A 115 19.00 10.23 -11.25
C SER A 115 18.25 9.06 -11.86
N GLY A 116 16.94 9.14 -11.86
CA GLY A 116 16.08 8.03 -12.20
C GLY A 116 14.62 8.35 -12.07
N TYR A 117 13.92 7.98 -13.09
CA TYR A 117 12.48 8.05 -13.15
C TYR A 117 11.83 7.11 -12.13
N TYR A 118 10.65 7.46 -11.66
CA TYR A 118 9.89 6.66 -10.70
C TYR A 118 9.67 5.21 -11.17
N SER A 119 9.44 5.00 -12.48
CA SER A 119 9.30 3.66 -13.06
C SER A 119 10.59 2.82 -12.97
N ASP A 120 11.78 3.43 -13.06
CA ASP A 120 13.06 2.69 -12.92
C ASP A 120 13.30 2.28 -11.46
N TYR A 121 12.94 3.15 -10.52
CA TYR A 121 12.96 2.78 -9.11
C TYR A 121 11.98 1.63 -8.83
N PHE A 122 10.79 1.69 -9.40
CA PHE A 122 9.79 0.64 -9.22
C PHE A 122 10.28 -0.72 -9.77
N GLU A 123 11.02 -0.75 -10.88
CA GLU A 123 11.67 -1.98 -11.37
C GLU A 123 12.66 -2.55 -10.35
N ARG A 124 13.54 -1.70 -9.81
CA ARG A 124 14.50 -2.10 -8.76
C ARG A 124 13.78 -2.59 -7.50
N TYR A 125 12.68 -1.94 -7.11
CA TYR A 125 11.84 -2.37 -6.00
C TYR A 125 11.28 -3.79 -6.25
N ILE A 126 10.75 -4.07 -7.44
CA ILE A 126 10.25 -5.41 -7.80
C ILE A 126 11.38 -6.45 -7.74
N ALA A 127 12.55 -6.12 -8.27
CA ALA A 127 13.72 -7.02 -8.25
C ALA A 127 14.18 -7.33 -6.81
N ARG A 128 14.24 -6.30 -5.95
CA ARG A 128 14.62 -6.45 -4.52
C ARG A 128 13.72 -7.43 -3.77
N TYR A 129 12.42 -7.39 -4.04
CA TYR A 129 11.44 -8.20 -3.31
C TYR A 129 11.00 -9.47 -4.04
N ALA A 130 11.66 -9.82 -5.16
CA ALA A 130 11.26 -10.96 -6.00
C ALA A 130 11.21 -12.28 -5.22
N ASP A 131 12.19 -12.52 -4.36
CA ASP A 131 12.29 -13.76 -3.57
C ASP A 131 11.59 -13.67 -2.20
N ALA A 132 11.38 -12.44 -1.69
CA ALA A 132 10.77 -12.21 -0.38
C ALA A 132 9.24 -12.15 -0.41
N ARG A 133 8.63 -12.00 -1.58
CA ARG A 133 7.18 -11.87 -1.77
C ARG A 133 6.62 -13.01 -2.62
N SER A 134 5.33 -13.29 -2.43
CA SER A 134 4.66 -14.30 -3.24
C SER A 134 4.69 -13.95 -4.74
N ILE A 135 4.75 -14.96 -5.60
CA ILE A 135 4.72 -14.80 -7.07
C ILE A 135 3.51 -13.97 -7.51
N ILE A 136 2.35 -14.13 -6.85
CA ILE A 136 1.13 -13.38 -7.14
C ILE A 136 1.32 -11.89 -6.82
N THR A 137 1.96 -11.56 -5.70
CA THR A 137 2.28 -10.17 -5.32
C THR A 137 3.23 -9.54 -6.32
N ILE A 138 4.28 -10.26 -6.73
CA ILE A 138 5.23 -9.76 -7.74
C ILE A 138 4.55 -9.56 -9.11
N ARG A 139 3.67 -10.46 -9.52
CA ARG A 139 2.86 -10.27 -10.75
C ARG A 139 1.99 -9.03 -10.66
N HIS A 140 1.36 -8.79 -9.51
CA HIS A 140 0.56 -7.59 -9.30
C HIS A 140 1.42 -6.31 -9.39
N TYR A 141 2.60 -6.29 -8.78
CA TYR A 141 3.54 -5.16 -8.90
C TYR A 141 3.94 -4.91 -10.35
N ARG A 142 4.25 -5.95 -11.12
CA ARG A 142 4.54 -5.84 -12.56
C ARG A 142 3.34 -5.29 -13.35
N THR A 143 2.13 -5.70 -13.01
CA THR A 143 0.91 -5.16 -13.62
C THR A 143 0.78 -3.65 -13.38
N VAL A 144 1.02 -3.19 -12.14
CA VAL A 144 0.99 -1.77 -11.79
C VAL A 144 2.06 -0.99 -12.53
N LEU A 145 3.30 -1.49 -12.56
CA LEU A 145 4.39 -0.86 -13.30
C LEU A 145 4.09 -0.77 -14.80
N ASN A 146 3.55 -1.83 -15.40
CA ASN A 146 3.17 -1.82 -16.82
C ASN A 146 2.07 -0.77 -17.10
N LYS A 147 1.11 -0.59 -16.18
CA LYS A 147 0.10 0.46 -16.30
C LYS A 147 0.71 1.86 -16.18
N LEU A 148 1.66 2.07 -15.30
CA LEU A 148 2.41 3.33 -15.22
C LEU A 148 3.18 3.61 -16.50
N LYS A 149 3.90 2.63 -17.05
CA LYS A 149 4.63 2.77 -18.33
C LYS A 149 3.70 3.05 -19.51
N GLN A 150 2.51 2.46 -19.55
CA GLN A 150 1.49 2.77 -20.56
C GLN A 150 1.00 4.22 -20.42
N TYR A 151 0.83 4.70 -19.18
CA TYR A 151 0.44 6.08 -18.92
C TYR A 151 1.55 7.05 -19.31
N GLU A 152 2.82 6.81 -18.92
CA GLU A 152 4.00 7.59 -19.34
C GLU A 152 4.08 7.69 -20.88
N LYS A 153 3.85 6.57 -21.58
CA LYS A 153 3.82 6.55 -23.06
C LYS A 153 2.69 7.42 -23.61
N MET A 154 1.52 7.41 -22.99
CA MET A 154 0.37 8.23 -23.40
C MET A 154 0.65 9.72 -23.24
N ILE A 155 1.21 10.14 -22.10
CA ILE A 155 1.55 11.54 -21.83
C ILE A 155 2.87 11.96 -22.50
N ARG A 156 3.61 11.04 -23.12
CA ARG A 156 4.94 11.25 -23.72
C ARG A 156 5.97 11.85 -22.74
N CYS A 157 5.84 11.53 -21.48
CA CYS A 157 6.72 11.99 -20.42
C CYS A 157 6.94 10.86 -19.42
N ARG A 158 8.18 10.71 -18.94
CA ARG A 158 8.50 9.77 -17.85
C ARG A 158 8.29 10.46 -16.51
N LEU A 159 7.66 9.75 -15.58
CA LEU A 159 7.35 10.28 -14.27
C LEU A 159 8.57 10.30 -13.36
N GLN A 160 8.82 11.44 -12.74
CA GLN A 160 9.74 11.62 -11.62
C GLN A 160 8.98 11.51 -10.28
N PHE A 161 9.69 11.50 -9.15
CA PHE A 161 9.03 11.45 -7.83
C PHE A 161 8.17 12.68 -7.54
N GLU A 162 8.55 13.84 -8.04
CA GLU A 162 7.83 15.12 -7.94
C GLU A 162 6.48 15.09 -8.66
N ASP A 163 6.41 14.31 -9.74
CA ASP A 163 5.20 14.17 -10.53
C ASP A 163 4.13 13.32 -9.83
N ILE A 164 4.53 12.46 -8.89
CA ILE A 164 3.59 11.60 -8.13
C ILE A 164 2.87 12.44 -7.06
N ASN A 165 1.95 13.26 -7.50
CA ASN A 165 1.18 14.22 -6.71
C ASN A 165 -0.32 14.13 -7.02
N ILE A 166 -1.13 15.04 -6.47
CA ILE A 166 -2.58 15.03 -6.66
C ILE A 166 -3.01 15.25 -8.12
N ASN A 167 -2.23 15.98 -8.91
CA ASN A 167 -2.53 16.18 -10.33
C ASN A 167 -2.34 14.88 -11.11
N PHE A 168 -1.23 14.17 -10.86
CA PHE A 168 -1.01 12.82 -11.38
C PHE A 168 -2.18 11.90 -11.01
N TYR A 169 -2.56 11.87 -9.72
CA TYR A 169 -3.66 11.02 -9.25
C TYR A 169 -4.95 11.25 -10.05
N ASN A 170 -5.35 12.51 -10.23
CA ASN A 170 -6.58 12.86 -10.94
C ASN A 170 -6.51 12.50 -12.43
N GLN A 171 -5.40 12.80 -13.09
CA GLN A 171 -5.22 12.51 -14.52
C GLN A 171 -5.12 10.99 -14.77
N PHE A 172 -4.36 10.28 -13.94
CA PHE A 172 -4.23 8.82 -14.00
C PHE A 172 -5.56 8.12 -13.75
N ARG A 173 -6.37 8.62 -12.79
CA ARG A 173 -7.73 8.14 -12.53
C ARG A 173 -8.63 8.27 -13.76
N ILE A 174 -8.67 9.45 -14.38
CA ILE A 174 -9.45 9.68 -15.59
C ILE A 174 -9.01 8.73 -16.72
N TRP A 175 -7.70 8.57 -16.88
CA TRP A 175 -7.16 7.68 -17.92
C TRP A 175 -7.52 6.21 -17.69
N ILE A 176 -7.44 5.71 -16.45
CA ILE A 176 -7.84 4.34 -16.08
C ILE A 176 -9.34 4.12 -16.34
N TYR A 177 -10.18 5.08 -15.95
CA TYR A 177 -11.64 4.96 -16.14
C TYR A 177 -12.05 4.99 -17.61
N ARG A 178 -11.37 5.76 -18.45
CA ARG A 178 -11.59 5.74 -19.90
C ARG A 178 -11.29 4.38 -20.55
N GLN A 179 -10.52 3.52 -19.89
CA GLN A 179 -10.28 2.14 -20.33
C GLN A 179 -11.31 1.14 -19.77
N GLY A 180 -12.36 1.60 -19.10
CA GLY A 180 -13.43 0.76 -18.53
C GLY A 180 -13.08 0.05 -17.24
N TYR A 181 -11.97 0.40 -16.56
CA TYR A 181 -11.60 -0.22 -15.29
C TYR A 181 -12.42 0.34 -14.11
N SER A 182 -12.68 -0.54 -13.13
CA SER A 182 -13.45 -0.22 -11.93
C SER A 182 -12.67 0.62 -10.91
N ASP A 183 -13.42 1.24 -9.97
CA ASP A 183 -12.86 1.94 -8.81
C ASP A 183 -11.92 1.06 -7.99
N ASN A 184 -12.28 -0.19 -7.76
CA ASN A 184 -11.47 -1.13 -6.99
C ASN A 184 -10.15 -1.49 -7.70
N TYR A 185 -10.19 -1.60 -9.02
CA TYR A 185 -8.96 -1.79 -9.80
C TYR A 185 -8.05 -0.57 -9.68
N PHE A 186 -8.59 0.65 -9.88
CA PHE A 186 -7.83 1.88 -9.69
C PHE A 186 -7.24 1.97 -8.27
N GLY A 187 -8.06 1.69 -7.24
CA GLY A 187 -7.61 1.67 -5.85
C GLY A 187 -6.45 0.70 -5.61
N SER A 188 -6.49 -0.48 -6.25
CA SER A 188 -5.40 -1.47 -6.15
C SER A 188 -4.08 -0.96 -6.75
N LEU A 189 -4.14 -0.23 -7.87
CA LEU A 189 -2.97 0.42 -8.48
C LEU A 189 -2.39 1.50 -7.56
N ILE A 190 -3.24 2.39 -7.06
CA ILE A 190 -2.86 3.48 -6.17
C ILE A 190 -2.24 2.97 -4.86
N LYS A 191 -2.76 1.87 -4.31
CA LYS A 191 -2.20 1.23 -3.11
C LYS A 191 -0.72 0.87 -3.30
N VAL A 192 -0.39 0.26 -4.42
CA VAL A 192 0.98 -0.16 -4.72
C VAL A 192 1.86 1.06 -5.05
N ILE A 193 1.37 2.02 -5.84
CA ILE A 193 2.09 3.26 -6.13
C ILE A 193 2.46 3.98 -4.82
N LYS A 194 1.52 4.14 -3.89
CA LYS A 194 1.79 4.73 -2.57
C LYS A 194 2.81 3.94 -1.77
N GLN A 195 2.76 2.62 -1.82
CA GLN A 195 3.69 1.74 -1.12
C GLN A 195 5.12 1.94 -1.64
N VAL A 196 5.32 1.88 -2.95
CA VAL A 196 6.64 2.05 -3.58
C VAL A 196 7.18 3.47 -3.37
N TYR A 197 6.32 4.49 -3.48
CA TYR A 197 6.68 5.88 -3.22
C TYR A 197 7.15 6.11 -1.78
N ARG A 198 6.42 5.52 -0.82
CA ARG A 198 6.77 5.60 0.60
C ARG A 198 8.07 4.86 0.91
N GLU A 199 8.30 3.69 0.33
CA GLU A 199 9.54 2.92 0.47
C GLU A 199 10.76 3.75 0.01
N ALA A 200 10.65 4.39 -1.15
CA ALA A 200 11.69 5.28 -1.67
C ALA A 200 12.03 6.43 -0.70
N ARG A 201 11.02 6.94 0.03
CA ARG A 201 11.19 8.02 0.99
C ARG A 201 11.73 7.54 2.34
N GLU A 202 11.14 6.47 2.90
CA GLU A 202 11.32 6.07 4.30
C GLU A 202 12.48 5.08 4.49
N VAL A 203 12.75 4.27 3.48
CA VAL A 203 13.78 3.21 3.53
C VAL A 203 15.01 3.61 2.74
N ASP A 204 14.82 4.00 1.48
CA ASP A 204 15.94 4.32 0.58
C ASP A 204 16.36 5.80 0.64
N HIS A 205 15.59 6.65 1.33
CA HIS A 205 15.85 8.09 1.50
C HIS A 205 16.12 8.85 0.21
N LEU A 206 15.54 8.41 -0.91
CA LEU A 206 15.75 9.00 -2.23
C LEU A 206 15.06 10.36 -2.42
N HIS A 207 14.03 10.65 -1.63
CA HIS A 207 13.33 11.91 -1.64
C HIS A 207 12.65 12.18 -0.28
N ASN A 208 12.31 13.44 -0.02
CA ASN A 208 11.55 13.88 1.17
C ASN A 208 10.15 14.42 0.83
N LEU A 209 9.70 14.17 -0.40
CA LEU A 209 8.45 14.69 -0.93
C LEU A 209 7.23 14.02 -0.27
N ASN A 210 6.13 14.77 -0.15
CA ASN A 210 4.87 14.33 0.41
C ASN A 210 3.73 14.28 -0.63
N GLY A 211 4.05 14.05 -1.90
CA GLY A 211 3.09 14.07 -3.01
C GLY A 211 1.87 13.17 -2.79
N THR A 212 2.06 12.00 -2.19
CA THR A 212 0.98 11.03 -1.89
C THR A 212 0.26 11.28 -0.56
N ALA A 213 0.67 12.26 0.24
CA ALA A 213 0.07 12.58 1.54
C ALA A 213 -1.14 13.51 1.44
N HIS A 214 -1.46 14.03 0.25
CA HIS A 214 -2.64 14.88 0.06
C HIS A 214 -3.93 14.12 0.43
N LYS A 215 -4.85 14.78 1.17
CA LYS A 215 -6.09 14.16 1.69
C LYS A 215 -6.93 13.46 0.62
N ASN A 216 -6.92 13.96 -0.61
CA ASN A 216 -7.66 13.39 -1.74
C ASN A 216 -6.86 12.35 -2.54
N PHE A 217 -5.61 12.08 -2.19
CA PHE A 217 -4.82 10.98 -2.79
C PHE A 217 -5.17 9.67 -2.06
N ILE A 218 -6.40 9.23 -2.22
CA ILE A 218 -6.97 8.11 -1.48
C ILE A 218 -6.87 6.78 -2.23
N THR A 219 -6.78 5.69 -1.49
CA THR A 219 -6.95 4.35 -2.04
C THR A 219 -8.45 4.04 -2.05
N VAL A 220 -9.07 4.11 -3.22
CA VAL A 220 -10.50 3.84 -3.36
C VAL A 220 -10.74 2.34 -3.13
N ALA A 221 -11.72 2.03 -2.28
CA ALA A 221 -12.24 0.68 -2.08
C ALA A 221 -13.76 0.79 -1.94
N LYS A 222 -14.49 0.26 -2.90
CA LYS A 222 -15.95 0.17 -2.85
C LYS A 222 -16.34 -1.26 -2.53
N GLU A 223 -17.30 -1.43 -1.68
CA GLU A 223 -17.93 -2.72 -1.49
C GLU A 223 -18.61 -3.13 -2.78
N SER A 224 -18.47 -4.40 -3.14
CA SER A 224 -19.19 -5.02 -4.24
C SER A 224 -20.29 -5.88 -3.66
N ASP A 225 -21.46 -5.84 -4.27
CA ASP A 225 -22.54 -6.74 -3.90
C ASP A 225 -22.11 -8.18 -4.20
N PRO A 226 -22.03 -9.04 -3.19
CA PRO A 226 -21.63 -10.42 -3.41
C PRO A 226 -22.74 -11.19 -4.12
N VAL A 227 -22.39 -11.85 -5.23
CA VAL A 227 -23.28 -12.83 -5.85
C VAL A 227 -22.96 -14.19 -5.23
N TYR A 228 -23.97 -14.83 -4.68
CA TYR A 228 -23.85 -16.14 -4.06
C TYR A 228 -24.97 -17.08 -4.51
N LEU A 229 -24.71 -18.38 -4.43
CA LEU A 229 -25.71 -19.41 -4.66
C LEU A 229 -26.36 -19.79 -3.32
N SER A 230 -27.67 -19.90 -3.30
CA SER A 230 -28.42 -20.46 -2.17
C SER A 230 -28.13 -21.95 -2.02
N VAL A 231 -28.44 -22.51 -0.86
CA VAL A 231 -28.30 -23.96 -0.62
C VAL A 231 -29.11 -24.78 -1.64
N ASP A 232 -30.32 -24.32 -1.99
CA ASP A 232 -31.16 -24.98 -2.99
C ASP A 232 -30.53 -24.98 -4.38
N GLU A 233 -29.90 -23.90 -4.77
CA GLU A 233 -29.17 -23.80 -6.04
C GLU A 233 -27.92 -24.69 -6.03
N LEU A 234 -27.18 -24.75 -4.92
CA LEU A 234 -26.07 -25.69 -4.77
C LEU A 234 -26.53 -27.13 -4.85
N MET A 235 -27.71 -27.47 -4.26
CA MET A 235 -28.30 -28.82 -4.35
C MET A 235 -28.82 -29.13 -5.76
N LYS A 236 -29.32 -28.16 -6.51
CA LYS A 236 -29.66 -28.32 -7.94
C LYS A 236 -28.39 -28.60 -8.74
N LEU A 237 -27.31 -27.88 -8.51
CA LEU A 237 -26.03 -28.10 -9.16
C LEU A 237 -25.46 -29.50 -8.83
N TYR A 238 -25.56 -29.94 -7.58
CA TYR A 238 -25.15 -31.27 -7.17
C TYR A 238 -25.90 -32.35 -7.90
N ARG A 239 -27.22 -32.22 -8.09
CA ARG A 239 -28.11 -33.21 -8.77
C ARG A 239 -28.06 -33.09 -10.29
N LEU A 240 -27.41 -32.08 -10.85
CA LEU A 240 -27.34 -31.87 -12.29
C LEU A 240 -26.57 -33.01 -12.96
N ARG A 241 -27.25 -33.72 -13.89
CA ARG A 241 -26.61 -34.68 -14.74
C ARG A 241 -26.05 -34.02 -15.99
N ILE A 242 -24.74 -34.08 -16.13
CA ILE A 242 -24.05 -33.51 -17.29
C ILE A 242 -24.04 -34.58 -18.40
N THR A 243 -24.84 -34.35 -19.44
CA THR A 243 -25.03 -35.28 -20.54
C THR A 243 -24.47 -34.71 -21.84
N LYS A 244 -24.38 -35.54 -22.89
CA LYS A 244 -24.01 -35.10 -24.23
C LYS A 244 -24.89 -33.92 -24.71
N ASN A 245 -26.21 -34.01 -24.46
CA ASN A 245 -27.15 -32.98 -24.90
C ASN A 245 -26.92 -31.67 -24.15
N THR A 246 -26.72 -31.70 -22.84
CA THR A 246 -26.42 -30.47 -22.07
C THR A 246 -25.14 -29.80 -22.55
N VAL A 247 -24.11 -30.58 -22.85
CA VAL A 247 -22.83 -30.05 -23.35
C VAL A 247 -22.99 -29.44 -24.74
N LEU A 248 -23.69 -30.14 -25.66
CA LEU A 248 -23.87 -29.64 -27.02
C LEU A 248 -24.80 -28.42 -27.09
N ASN A 249 -25.73 -28.27 -26.16
CA ASN A 249 -26.56 -27.06 -26.08
C ASN A 249 -25.73 -25.84 -25.71
N GLU A 250 -24.77 -25.96 -24.80
CA GLU A 250 -23.90 -24.85 -24.38
C GLU A 250 -22.73 -24.61 -25.34
N TRP A 251 -22.25 -25.66 -26.00
CA TRP A 251 -21.17 -25.60 -26.98
C TRP A 251 -21.56 -26.30 -28.29
N PRO A 252 -22.41 -25.65 -29.12
CA PRO A 252 -22.92 -26.25 -30.39
C PRO A 252 -21.82 -26.62 -31.39
N ASP A 253 -20.71 -25.86 -31.35
CA ASP A 253 -19.58 -26.03 -32.29
C ASP A 253 -18.65 -27.19 -31.90
N LEU A 254 -18.93 -27.89 -30.76
CA LEU A 254 -18.09 -28.97 -30.29
C LEU A 254 -18.29 -30.23 -31.13
N CYS A 255 -17.29 -30.58 -31.95
CA CYS A 255 -17.31 -31.69 -32.87
C CYS A 255 -16.53 -32.90 -32.34
N GLY A 256 -17.07 -34.10 -32.56
CA GLY A 256 -16.44 -35.40 -32.29
C GLY A 256 -16.73 -35.96 -30.87
N GLU A 257 -17.00 -37.24 -30.83
CA GLU A 257 -17.35 -37.91 -29.56
C GLU A 257 -16.28 -37.78 -28.46
N LYS A 258 -15.01 -37.85 -28.83
CA LYS A 258 -13.90 -37.73 -27.87
C LYS A 258 -13.88 -36.34 -27.22
N ALA A 259 -14.10 -35.27 -27.99
CA ALA A 259 -14.17 -33.91 -27.48
C ALA A 259 -15.38 -33.73 -26.54
N VAL A 260 -16.53 -34.25 -26.91
CA VAL A 260 -17.74 -34.21 -26.07
C VAL A 260 -17.53 -34.95 -24.75
N ARG A 261 -16.99 -36.20 -24.76
CA ARG A 261 -16.68 -36.94 -23.52
C ARG A 261 -15.70 -36.18 -22.64
N GLN A 262 -14.66 -35.60 -23.22
CA GLN A 262 -13.68 -34.82 -22.46
C GLN A 262 -14.31 -33.54 -21.85
N ARG A 263 -15.24 -32.91 -22.56
CA ARG A 263 -15.99 -31.75 -22.04
C ARG A 263 -16.89 -32.13 -20.88
N ILE A 264 -17.64 -33.25 -20.99
CA ILE A 264 -18.45 -33.80 -19.89
C ILE A 264 -17.58 -34.03 -18.66
N ALA A 265 -16.47 -34.74 -18.78
CA ALA A 265 -15.57 -35.02 -17.66
C ALA A 265 -14.99 -33.74 -17.05
N THR A 266 -14.71 -32.70 -17.87
CA THR A 266 -14.23 -31.43 -17.37
C THR A 266 -15.32 -30.67 -16.60
N CYS A 267 -16.56 -30.67 -17.09
CA CYS A 267 -17.68 -30.01 -16.40
C CYS A 267 -18.00 -30.72 -15.07
N GLU A 268 -17.94 -32.05 -15.03
CA GLU A 268 -18.11 -32.84 -13.80
C GLU A 268 -17.00 -32.53 -12.79
N LEU A 269 -15.75 -32.46 -13.24
CA LEU A 269 -14.62 -32.07 -12.42
C LEU A 269 -14.80 -30.68 -11.81
N VAL A 270 -15.18 -29.70 -12.62
CA VAL A 270 -15.43 -28.32 -12.17
C VAL A 270 -16.58 -28.27 -11.17
N ARG A 271 -17.72 -28.91 -11.50
CA ARG A 271 -18.89 -28.96 -10.60
C ARG A 271 -18.52 -29.54 -9.24
N ASN A 272 -17.87 -30.69 -9.22
CA ASN A 272 -17.55 -31.40 -7.96
C ASN A 272 -16.53 -30.60 -7.14
N ARG A 273 -15.50 -30.01 -7.76
CA ARG A 273 -14.55 -29.14 -7.06
C ARG A 273 -15.21 -27.87 -6.53
N PHE A 274 -16.10 -27.25 -7.29
CA PHE A 274 -16.86 -26.08 -6.85
C PHE A 274 -17.73 -26.43 -5.64
N LEU A 275 -18.44 -27.55 -5.66
CA LEU A 275 -19.29 -28.02 -4.55
C LEU A 275 -18.44 -28.31 -3.30
N ILE A 276 -17.28 -28.94 -3.43
CA ILE A 276 -16.34 -29.13 -2.32
C ILE A 276 -15.97 -27.77 -1.71
N GLY A 277 -15.61 -26.77 -2.54
CA GLY A 277 -15.31 -25.43 -2.08
C GLY A 277 -16.50 -24.74 -1.39
N ALA A 278 -17.69 -24.82 -2.00
CA ALA A 278 -18.90 -24.18 -1.48
C ALA A 278 -19.34 -24.79 -0.12
N PHE A 279 -19.38 -26.12 0.01
CA PHE A 279 -19.80 -26.78 1.24
C PHE A 279 -18.74 -26.83 2.35
N SER A 280 -17.46 -26.57 2.01
CA SER A 280 -16.39 -26.45 3.02
C SER A 280 -16.07 -24.99 3.40
N GLY A 281 -16.50 -24.02 2.61
CA GLY A 281 -16.13 -22.63 2.78
C GLY A 281 -14.64 -22.34 2.51
N MET A 282 -13.90 -23.28 1.96
CA MET A 282 -12.48 -23.12 1.64
C MET A 282 -12.27 -22.18 0.45
N ARG A 283 -11.14 -21.46 0.45
CA ARG A 283 -10.72 -20.67 -0.72
C ARG A 283 -10.32 -21.59 -1.87
N VAL A 284 -10.43 -21.09 -3.11
CA VAL A 284 -10.02 -21.84 -4.33
C VAL A 284 -8.60 -22.39 -4.19
N SER A 285 -7.65 -21.58 -3.67
CA SER A 285 -6.27 -22.02 -3.44
C SER A 285 -6.12 -23.17 -2.43
N ASP A 286 -7.11 -23.39 -1.58
CA ASP A 286 -7.09 -24.39 -0.52
C ASP A 286 -7.83 -25.65 -0.98
N PHE A 287 -9.07 -25.56 -1.46
CA PHE A 287 -9.78 -26.73 -1.95
C PHE A 287 -9.17 -27.35 -3.22
N SER A 288 -8.40 -26.58 -4.01
CA SER A 288 -7.63 -27.12 -5.14
C SER A 288 -6.53 -28.12 -4.70
N ARG A 289 -6.07 -28.02 -3.44
CA ARG A 289 -5.08 -28.95 -2.85
C ARG A 289 -5.69 -30.00 -1.94
N PHE A 290 -7.01 -29.94 -1.77
CA PHE A 290 -7.72 -30.89 -0.94
C PHE A 290 -7.59 -32.31 -1.51
N SER A 291 -7.28 -33.26 -0.65
CA SER A 291 -7.14 -34.70 -0.94
C SER A 291 -7.75 -35.51 0.21
N GLU A 292 -7.97 -36.79 0.00
CA GLU A 292 -8.51 -37.66 1.02
C GLU A 292 -7.62 -37.74 2.27
N SER A 293 -6.30 -37.60 2.12
CA SER A 293 -5.36 -37.56 3.24
C SER A 293 -5.58 -36.39 4.20
N ASN A 294 -6.36 -35.40 3.80
CA ASN A 294 -6.76 -34.29 4.66
C ASN A 294 -8.00 -34.62 5.52
N ILE A 295 -8.58 -35.78 5.40
CA ILE A 295 -9.75 -36.20 6.18
C ILE A 295 -9.29 -37.04 7.36
N VAL A 296 -9.54 -36.56 8.56
CA VAL A 296 -9.22 -37.23 9.83
C VAL A 296 -10.46 -37.17 10.71
N ASP A 297 -10.94 -38.28 11.19
CA ASP A 297 -12.09 -38.41 12.11
C ASP A 297 -13.34 -37.60 11.66
N GLY A 298 -13.67 -37.66 10.37
CA GLY A 298 -14.81 -36.94 9.81
C GLY A 298 -14.63 -35.42 9.69
N MET A 299 -13.39 -34.93 9.84
CA MET A 299 -13.03 -33.54 9.70
C MET A 299 -12.04 -33.33 8.55
N ILE A 300 -12.17 -32.25 7.81
CA ILE A 300 -11.16 -31.77 6.85
C ILE A 300 -10.13 -30.97 7.63
N MET A 301 -8.92 -31.51 7.74
CA MET A 301 -7.82 -30.86 8.45
C MET A 301 -6.69 -30.47 7.49
N MET A 302 -6.41 -29.20 7.37
CA MET A 302 -5.32 -28.70 6.51
C MET A 302 -4.86 -27.30 6.92
N ARG A 303 -3.73 -26.84 6.35
CA ARG A 303 -3.25 -25.48 6.51
C ARG A 303 -3.59 -24.65 5.27
N THR A 304 -4.10 -23.43 5.48
CA THR A 304 -4.45 -22.52 4.39
C THR A 304 -3.19 -22.03 3.69
N ARG A 305 -3.21 -21.93 2.36
CA ARG A 305 -2.05 -21.51 1.56
C ARG A 305 -1.67 -20.05 1.78
N LYS A 306 -2.67 -19.19 2.03
CA LYS A 306 -2.44 -17.73 2.09
C LYS A 306 -1.90 -17.26 3.44
N THR A 307 -2.35 -17.86 4.53
CA THR A 307 -2.06 -17.38 5.90
C THR A 307 -1.38 -18.44 6.77
N ASP A 308 -1.15 -19.64 6.21
CA ASP A 308 -0.62 -20.79 6.93
C ASP A 308 -1.39 -21.15 8.23
N THR A 309 -2.65 -20.78 8.29
CA THR A 309 -3.51 -21.02 9.44
C THR A 309 -4.06 -22.46 9.37
N PRO A 310 -3.97 -23.27 10.45
CA PRO A 310 -4.61 -24.56 10.50
C PRO A 310 -6.13 -24.38 10.50
N ILE A 311 -6.84 -25.22 9.74
CA ILE A 311 -8.30 -25.27 9.69
C ILE A 311 -8.76 -26.70 9.96
N ALA A 312 -9.89 -26.82 10.68
CA ALA A 312 -10.62 -28.05 10.90
C ALA A 312 -12.09 -27.79 10.55
N ILE A 313 -12.59 -28.45 9.52
CA ILE A 313 -13.93 -28.24 8.97
C ILE A 313 -14.67 -29.59 8.98
N PRO A 314 -15.89 -29.66 9.54
CA PRO A 314 -16.68 -30.89 9.47
C PRO A 314 -16.90 -31.35 8.02
N LEU A 315 -16.74 -32.66 7.76
CA LEU A 315 -16.95 -33.20 6.43
C LEU A 315 -18.46 -33.18 6.12
N HIS A 316 -18.87 -32.30 5.22
CA HIS A 316 -20.27 -32.19 4.83
C HIS A 316 -20.73 -33.41 4.04
N PRO A 317 -21.97 -33.95 4.26
CA PRO A 317 -22.46 -35.16 3.58
C PRO A 317 -22.40 -35.10 2.04
N VAL A 318 -22.56 -33.94 1.43
CA VAL A 318 -22.40 -33.77 -0.03
C VAL A 318 -20.94 -34.02 -0.45
N ILE A 319 -19.98 -33.52 0.31
CA ILE A 319 -18.54 -33.75 0.02
C ILE A 319 -18.23 -35.23 0.15
N GLN A 320 -18.71 -35.86 1.23
CA GLN A 320 -18.53 -37.30 1.44
C GLN A 320 -19.07 -38.11 0.25
N ARG A 321 -20.30 -37.85 -0.22
CA ARG A 321 -20.89 -38.55 -1.38
C ARG A 321 -20.15 -38.29 -2.69
N ILE A 322 -19.56 -37.09 -2.86
CA ILE A 322 -18.70 -36.78 -4.02
C ILE A 322 -17.44 -37.66 -3.98
N LEU A 323 -16.84 -37.82 -2.80
CA LEU A 323 -15.65 -38.68 -2.62
C LEU A 323 -15.93 -40.16 -2.76
N GLU A 324 -17.11 -40.63 -2.35
CA GLU A 324 -17.57 -42.01 -2.51
C GLU A 324 -17.95 -42.36 -3.97
N SER A 325 -18.06 -41.36 -4.84
CA SER A 325 -18.28 -41.56 -6.28
C SER A 325 -16.96 -41.78 -7.03
N ASP A 326 -17.04 -42.13 -8.34
CA ASP A 326 -15.85 -42.26 -9.20
C ASP A 326 -15.09 -40.95 -9.46
N PHE A 327 -15.18 -40.00 -8.53
CA PHE A 327 -14.55 -38.71 -8.63
C PHE A 327 -13.06 -38.75 -8.26
N ASP A 328 -12.21 -38.49 -9.24
CA ASP A 328 -10.76 -38.50 -9.07
C ASP A 328 -10.25 -37.11 -8.60
N LEU A 329 -9.99 -37.01 -7.29
CA LEU A 329 -9.41 -35.82 -6.66
C LEU A 329 -7.99 -35.44 -7.18
N SER A 330 -7.28 -36.42 -7.79
CA SER A 330 -5.93 -36.13 -8.32
C SER A 330 -5.95 -35.26 -9.57
N LYS A 331 -7.06 -35.24 -10.30
CA LYS A 331 -7.24 -34.39 -11.47
C LYS A 331 -7.31 -32.94 -11.07
N THR A 332 -6.33 -32.14 -11.48
CA THR A 332 -6.27 -30.71 -11.23
C THR A 332 -6.80 -29.91 -12.41
N ILE A 333 -7.38 -28.76 -12.12
CA ILE A 333 -7.79 -27.75 -13.11
C ILE A 333 -7.25 -26.40 -12.69
N SER A 334 -6.78 -25.59 -13.63
CA SER A 334 -6.31 -24.25 -13.31
C SER A 334 -7.46 -23.32 -12.92
N ASP A 335 -7.21 -22.36 -12.01
CA ASP A 335 -8.20 -21.36 -11.58
C ASP A 335 -8.86 -20.65 -12.77
N GLN A 336 -8.08 -20.35 -13.83
CA GLN A 336 -8.60 -19.73 -15.05
C GLN A 336 -9.63 -20.64 -15.77
N LYS A 337 -9.30 -21.91 -15.95
CA LYS A 337 -10.23 -22.87 -16.56
C LYS A 337 -11.45 -23.07 -15.70
N MET A 338 -11.30 -23.14 -14.38
CA MET A 338 -12.42 -23.31 -13.46
C MET A 338 -13.40 -22.14 -13.50
N ASN A 339 -12.93 -20.91 -13.78
CA ASN A 339 -13.77 -19.72 -13.91
C ASN A 339 -14.46 -19.61 -15.29
N VAL A 340 -14.07 -20.40 -16.29
CA VAL A 340 -14.66 -20.40 -17.65
C VAL A 340 -15.82 -21.38 -17.76
N TYR A 341 -15.83 -22.42 -16.93
CA TYR A 341 -16.87 -23.46 -16.89
C TYR A 341 -17.86 -23.21 -15.76
#